data_15fff6b7ee306261e8dc214d0ab62ece
#
_entry.id   15fff6b7ee306261e8dc214d0ab62ece
#
_cell.length_a   1.000
_cell.length_b   1.000
_cell.length_c   1.000
_cell.angle_alpha   90.00
_cell.angle_beta   90.00
_cell.angle_gamma   90.00
#
_symmetry.space_group_name_H-M   'P 1'
#
loop_
_entity.id
_entity.type
_entity.pdbx_description
1 polymer ?
#
loop_
_entity_poly.entity_id
_entity_poly.type
_entity_poly.pdbx_seq_one_letter_code
_entity_poly.pdbx_strand_id
1 'polypeptide(L)'
;MTLAIETYSNPNLRQGWRPGNNFGGSTLFKALGHPKTAAAGRALVARLRGLGRIAVYDPEPQPAAAHVDAFFDLASCDIAGIYVQRLEDVGDRRLGHAAQPVTDLAAGGIDGILVTAFDAAAHERQLRALVGEDLPILTLDGMRLPDAWLSNDRRYLDPLNFATNFALIRDEGGRFTRLTGANYWGLYGAGNAALWCAAFDADGSCLAEWEETLPAAGAAFTLDSREIRSRFGLAPFTGSLFLHALRIAGHDVVKYALDVMSADGSQLSCTHDANAWPADLYAGVPAPEDGERLTLLVQNSHPVAIPPGSVGASLMGSDAVAWHPAGVPPFGTAELDLGALLPEARYPQQIEIHAGRYFVRPRYETVTGNARVRIAHANVERTDLEDDPNLPGLAPVMGKGFILPLPVLPHTAFASSLLPTPMATCQADLPVTAALHAPDGRVLDERFLGRIPRDSSATVEAGVMERVRRRVTV
;
A
#
# COMPACT_ATOMS: atom_id res chain seq x y z
N MET A 1 0.84 -16.26 -19.93
CA MET A 1 -0.44 -16.37 -19.19
C MET A 1 -0.34 -15.38 -18.05
N THR A 2 -0.88 -14.19 -18.23
CA THR A 2 -0.90 -13.12 -17.22
C THR A 2 -2.01 -13.48 -16.24
N LEU A 3 -1.66 -13.85 -15.03
CA LEU A 3 -2.62 -13.90 -13.93
C LEU A 3 -3.02 -12.44 -13.65
N ALA A 4 -4.15 -12.02 -14.23
CA ALA A 4 -4.84 -10.85 -13.74
C ALA A 4 -5.34 -11.21 -12.33
N ILE A 5 -4.77 -10.57 -11.32
CA ILE A 5 -5.40 -10.57 -9.99
C ILE A 5 -6.60 -9.63 -10.14
N GLU A 6 -7.74 -10.20 -10.47
CA GLU A 6 -9.00 -9.48 -10.36
C GLU A 6 -9.25 -9.26 -8.87
N THR A 7 -9.10 -8.03 -8.44
CA THR A 7 -9.64 -7.61 -7.15
C THR A 7 -11.15 -7.56 -7.31
N TYR A 8 -11.83 -8.51 -6.69
CA TYR A 8 -13.28 -8.56 -6.70
C TYR A 8 -13.85 -7.31 -6.04
N SER A 9 -14.47 -6.45 -6.81
CA SER A 9 -15.29 -5.38 -6.27
C SER A 9 -16.58 -6.00 -5.71
N ASN A 10 -16.85 -5.78 -4.43
CA ASN A 10 -18.12 -6.17 -3.83
C ASN A 10 -19.27 -5.43 -4.54
N PRO A 11 -20.17 -6.11 -5.27
CA PRO A 11 -21.26 -5.46 -5.99
C PRO A 11 -22.24 -4.71 -5.07
N ASN A 12 -22.24 -4.99 -3.76
CA ASN A 12 -23.04 -4.29 -2.76
C ASN A 12 -22.47 -2.91 -2.38
N LEU A 13 -21.23 -2.58 -2.78
CA LEU A 13 -20.64 -1.26 -2.59
C LEU A 13 -21.11 -0.22 -3.60
N ARG A 14 -21.98 -0.57 -4.56
CA ARG A 14 -22.60 0.38 -5.51
C ARG A 14 -23.58 1.37 -4.87
N GLN A 15 -24.03 1.14 -3.62
CA GLN A 15 -24.90 2.06 -2.89
C GLN A 15 -24.10 2.94 -1.92
N GLY A 16 -23.54 4.00 -2.42
CA GLY A 16 -22.77 4.96 -1.64
C GLY A 16 -21.27 4.61 -1.67
N TRP A 17 -20.59 5.32 -2.54
CA TRP A 17 -19.17 5.19 -2.73
C TRP A 17 -18.43 5.33 -1.39
N ARG A 18 -18.15 4.22 -0.73
CA ARG A 18 -17.09 4.15 0.26
C ARG A 18 -15.85 3.75 -0.50
N PRO A 19 -14.71 4.44 -0.31
CA PRO A 19 -13.45 3.96 -0.84
C PRO A 19 -13.19 2.60 -0.19
N GLY A 20 -13.60 1.55 -0.87
CA GLY A 20 -13.30 0.19 -0.46
C GLY A 20 -11.82 -0.09 -0.61
N ASN A 21 -11.36 -1.22 -0.12
CA ASN A 21 -9.99 -1.72 -0.19
C ASN A 21 -9.34 -1.67 -1.60
N ASN A 22 -10.09 -1.31 -2.63
CA ASN A 22 -9.66 -1.24 -4.04
C ASN A 22 -9.28 0.17 -4.51
N PHE A 23 -9.41 1.21 -3.68
CA PHE A 23 -9.14 2.59 -4.10
C PHE A 23 -7.67 2.82 -4.48
N GLY A 24 -6.77 2.19 -3.78
CA GLY A 24 -5.34 2.48 -3.84
C GLY A 24 -4.51 1.72 -4.86
N GLY A 25 -5.10 0.81 -5.63
CA GLY A 25 -4.35 -0.02 -6.59
C GLY A 25 -4.36 0.51 -8.02
N SER A 26 -5.19 1.50 -8.34
CA SER A 26 -5.33 1.99 -9.71
C SER A 26 -4.11 2.79 -10.16
N THR A 27 -3.83 2.74 -11.46
CA THR A 27 -2.76 3.53 -12.08
C THR A 27 -2.98 5.03 -11.86
N LEU A 28 -4.24 5.48 -11.92
CA LEU A 28 -4.62 6.87 -11.64
C LEU A 28 -4.24 7.28 -10.21
N PHE A 29 -4.53 6.43 -9.22
CA PHE A 29 -4.15 6.69 -7.83
C PHE A 29 -2.63 6.85 -7.68
N LYS A 30 -1.85 5.96 -8.29
CA LYS A 30 -0.38 6.02 -8.27
C LYS A 30 0.14 7.27 -9.00
N ALA A 31 -0.49 7.66 -10.10
CA ALA A 31 -0.13 8.85 -10.87
C ALA A 31 -0.37 10.13 -10.07
N LEU A 32 -1.53 10.28 -9.46
CA LEU A 32 -1.88 11.47 -8.66
C LEU A 32 -1.10 11.52 -7.33
N GLY A 33 -0.83 10.36 -6.70
CA GLY A 33 -0.09 10.27 -5.45
C GLY A 33 1.42 10.34 -5.59
N HIS A 34 1.96 10.39 -6.81
CA HIS A 34 3.41 10.39 -7.04
C HIS A 34 4.08 11.65 -6.48
N PRO A 35 5.22 11.56 -5.76
CA PRO A 35 5.87 12.74 -5.17
C PRO A 35 6.15 13.86 -6.17
N LYS A 36 6.55 13.54 -7.40
CA LYS A 36 6.83 14.53 -8.45
C LYS A 36 5.59 15.29 -8.93
N THR A 37 4.40 14.76 -8.76
CA THR A 37 3.15 15.40 -9.21
C THR A 37 2.53 16.29 -8.14
N ALA A 38 2.96 16.15 -6.89
CA ALA A 38 2.35 16.82 -5.75
C ALA A 38 2.29 18.36 -5.88
N ALA A 39 3.37 18.98 -6.33
CA ALA A 39 3.42 20.44 -6.54
C ALA A 39 2.49 20.89 -7.67
N ALA A 40 2.49 20.15 -8.79
CA ALA A 40 1.64 20.44 -9.95
C ALA A 40 0.15 20.28 -9.61
N GLY A 41 -0.21 19.25 -8.85
CA GLY A 41 -1.59 19.04 -8.39
C GLY A 41 -2.10 20.15 -7.48
N ARG A 42 -1.29 20.58 -6.50
CA ARG A 42 -1.63 21.76 -5.69
C ARG A 42 -1.76 23.05 -6.52
N ALA A 43 -0.87 23.26 -7.48
CA ALA A 43 -0.94 24.41 -8.38
C ALA A 43 -2.18 24.37 -9.28
N LEU A 44 -2.57 23.19 -9.77
CA LEU A 44 -3.79 23.00 -10.56
C LEU A 44 -5.03 23.43 -9.75
N VAL A 45 -5.21 22.92 -8.53
CA VAL A 45 -6.37 23.26 -7.70
C VAL A 45 -6.33 24.73 -7.27
N ALA A 46 -5.16 25.28 -6.95
CA ALA A 46 -5.03 26.72 -6.67
C ALA A 46 -5.45 27.60 -7.87
N ARG A 47 -5.08 27.18 -9.10
CA ARG A 47 -5.51 27.87 -10.32
C ARG A 47 -7.02 27.77 -10.55
N LEU A 48 -7.62 26.59 -10.30
CA LEU A 48 -9.07 26.41 -10.41
C LEU A 48 -9.83 27.32 -9.46
N ARG A 49 -9.38 27.40 -8.19
CA ARG A 49 -9.96 28.36 -7.22
C ARG A 49 -9.85 29.81 -7.68
N GLY A 50 -8.75 30.18 -8.35
CA GLY A 50 -8.53 31.52 -8.88
C GLY A 50 -9.39 31.85 -10.11
N LEU A 51 -9.90 30.85 -10.82
CA LEU A 51 -10.84 31.08 -11.93
C LEU A 51 -12.23 31.52 -11.42
N GLY A 52 -12.69 30.98 -10.31
CA GLY A 52 -14.04 31.19 -9.77
C GLY A 52 -14.90 29.93 -9.87
N ARG A 53 -16.08 30.02 -10.47
CA ARG A 53 -17.04 28.95 -10.58
C ARG A 53 -16.70 28.00 -11.73
N ILE A 54 -16.40 26.72 -11.44
CA ILE A 54 -15.90 25.75 -12.42
C ILE A 54 -16.89 24.61 -12.66
N ALA A 55 -16.88 24.08 -13.89
CA ALA A 55 -17.45 22.76 -14.19
C ALA A 55 -16.35 21.68 -14.09
N VAL A 56 -16.71 20.50 -13.63
CA VAL A 56 -15.80 19.34 -13.61
C VAL A 56 -16.30 18.33 -14.65
N TYR A 57 -15.52 18.04 -15.66
CA TYR A 57 -15.78 16.99 -16.61
C TYR A 57 -14.96 15.75 -16.26
N ASP A 58 -15.65 14.67 -15.86
CA ASP A 58 -15.09 13.42 -15.36
C ASP A 58 -15.43 12.27 -16.34
N PRO A 59 -14.67 12.14 -17.46
CA PRO A 59 -15.04 11.30 -18.59
C PRO A 59 -14.80 9.80 -18.37
N GLU A 60 -13.90 9.46 -17.45
CA GLU A 60 -13.42 8.08 -17.27
C GLU A 60 -14.37 7.24 -16.43
N PRO A 61 -14.38 5.89 -16.62
CA PRO A 61 -15.19 4.98 -15.82
C PRO A 61 -14.87 5.03 -14.31
N GLN A 62 -13.61 5.25 -13.97
CA GLN A 62 -13.19 5.49 -12.59
C GLN A 62 -13.42 6.96 -12.24
N PRO A 63 -14.05 7.28 -11.09
CA PRO A 63 -14.34 8.65 -10.70
C PRO A 63 -13.05 9.41 -10.37
N ALA A 64 -12.38 9.94 -11.38
CA ALA A 64 -11.10 10.63 -11.22
C ALA A 64 -11.23 11.91 -10.40
N ALA A 65 -12.36 12.60 -10.47
CA ALA A 65 -12.66 13.76 -9.64
C ALA A 65 -12.50 13.47 -8.14
N ALA A 66 -12.98 12.30 -7.69
CA ALA A 66 -12.83 11.90 -6.29
C ALA A 66 -11.38 11.62 -5.88
N HIS A 67 -10.55 11.12 -6.81
CA HIS A 67 -9.12 10.94 -6.56
C HIS A 67 -8.38 12.29 -6.48
N VAL A 68 -8.72 13.23 -7.38
CA VAL A 68 -8.15 14.59 -7.34
C VAL A 68 -8.54 15.29 -6.03
N ASP A 69 -9.79 15.13 -5.60
CA ASP A 69 -10.26 15.66 -4.32
C ASP A 69 -9.48 15.07 -3.14
N ALA A 70 -9.33 13.75 -3.12
CA ALA A 70 -8.63 13.06 -2.05
C ALA A 70 -7.17 13.49 -1.86
N PHE A 71 -6.50 13.89 -2.96
CA PHE A 71 -5.10 14.30 -2.91
C PHE A 71 -4.89 15.82 -2.87
N PHE A 72 -5.84 16.60 -3.39
CA PHE A 72 -5.62 18.03 -3.61
C PHE A 72 -6.80 18.92 -3.20
N ASP A 73 -7.82 18.37 -2.52
CA ASP A 73 -8.95 19.13 -1.99
C ASP A 73 -9.73 19.89 -3.09
N LEU A 74 -10.14 19.15 -4.12
CA LEU A 74 -10.93 19.69 -5.25
C LEU A 74 -12.28 20.24 -4.79
N ALA A 75 -12.91 19.63 -3.79
CA ALA A 75 -14.19 20.06 -3.23
C ALA A 75 -14.14 21.47 -2.61
N SER A 76 -12.95 22.02 -2.35
CA SER A 76 -12.79 23.41 -1.90
C SER A 76 -12.96 24.45 -3.01
N CYS A 77 -13.07 24.04 -4.29
CA CYS A 77 -13.41 24.91 -5.40
C CYS A 77 -14.93 25.15 -5.46
N ASP A 78 -15.36 26.28 -6.05
CA ASP A 78 -16.78 26.52 -6.37
C ASP A 78 -17.17 25.68 -7.59
N ILE A 79 -17.70 24.47 -7.33
CA ILE A 79 -18.08 23.52 -8.39
C ILE A 79 -19.53 23.78 -8.82
N ALA A 80 -19.71 24.23 -10.05
CA ALA A 80 -21.03 24.46 -10.66
C ALA A 80 -21.79 23.16 -10.94
N GLY A 81 -21.08 22.10 -11.30
CA GLY A 81 -21.63 20.80 -11.60
C GLY A 81 -20.56 19.80 -12.06
N ILE A 82 -20.92 18.52 -12.03
CA ILE A 82 -20.08 17.44 -12.54
C ILE A 82 -20.72 16.83 -13.78
N TYR A 83 -19.93 16.69 -14.81
CA TYR A 83 -20.36 16.18 -16.12
C TYR A 83 -19.61 14.91 -16.47
N VAL A 84 -20.32 13.94 -17.06
CA VAL A 84 -19.80 12.62 -17.40
C VAL A 84 -20.06 12.28 -18.86
N GLN A 85 -19.21 11.40 -19.42
CA GLN A 85 -19.33 10.95 -20.81
C GLN A 85 -20.30 9.77 -20.95
N ARG A 86 -20.35 8.91 -19.97
CA ARG A 86 -21.06 7.64 -20.02
C ARG A 86 -22.48 7.79 -19.47
N LEU A 87 -23.46 7.24 -20.17
CA LEU A 87 -24.87 7.30 -19.73
C LEU A 87 -25.13 6.58 -18.42
N GLU A 88 -24.41 5.47 -18.18
CA GLU A 88 -24.52 4.72 -16.91
C GLU A 88 -24.03 5.48 -15.69
N ASP A 89 -23.20 6.50 -15.86
CA ASP A 89 -22.68 7.34 -14.78
C ASP A 89 -23.59 8.55 -14.48
N VAL A 90 -24.58 8.81 -15.33
CA VAL A 90 -25.51 9.94 -15.15
C VAL A 90 -26.38 9.72 -13.92
N GLY A 91 -26.41 10.71 -13.05
CA GLY A 91 -27.12 10.65 -11.76
C GLY A 91 -26.27 10.16 -10.59
N ASP A 92 -25.09 9.59 -10.85
CA ASP A 92 -24.16 9.23 -9.79
C ASP A 92 -23.78 10.45 -8.96
N ARG A 93 -23.65 10.27 -7.65
CA ARG A 93 -23.19 11.36 -6.77
C ARG A 93 -21.67 11.40 -6.73
N ARG A 94 -21.10 12.49 -7.23
CA ARG A 94 -19.65 12.78 -7.21
C ARG A 94 -19.41 14.14 -6.54
N LEU A 95 -18.57 14.21 -5.54
CA LEU A 95 -18.27 15.44 -4.77
C LEU A 95 -19.56 16.20 -4.34
N GLY A 96 -20.60 15.47 -3.97
CA GLY A 96 -21.87 16.07 -3.53
C GLY A 96 -22.84 16.45 -4.64
N HIS A 97 -22.42 16.46 -5.90
CA HIS A 97 -23.25 16.77 -7.07
C HIS A 97 -23.79 15.51 -7.74
N ALA A 98 -24.99 15.59 -8.32
CA ALA A 98 -25.47 14.57 -9.25
C ALA A 98 -24.76 14.78 -10.61
N ALA A 99 -24.15 13.74 -11.15
CA ALA A 99 -23.48 13.81 -12.44
C ALA A 99 -24.48 14.01 -13.58
N GLN A 100 -24.16 14.90 -14.50
CA GLN A 100 -24.98 15.27 -15.66
C GLN A 100 -24.26 14.81 -16.96
N PRO A 101 -25.02 14.55 -18.03
CA PRO A 101 -24.37 14.26 -19.31
C PRO A 101 -23.56 15.47 -19.79
N VAL A 102 -22.41 15.24 -20.41
CA VAL A 102 -21.54 16.31 -20.90
C VAL A 102 -22.23 17.23 -21.92
N THR A 103 -23.25 16.73 -22.62
CA THR A 103 -24.07 17.52 -23.57
C THR A 103 -24.87 18.63 -22.89
N ASP A 104 -25.09 18.55 -21.58
CA ASP A 104 -25.82 19.57 -20.82
C ASP A 104 -24.87 20.67 -20.29
N LEU A 105 -23.57 20.53 -20.55
CA LEU A 105 -22.59 21.53 -20.17
C LEU A 105 -22.79 22.80 -21.01
N ALA A 106 -23.19 23.87 -20.33
CA ALA A 106 -23.34 25.19 -20.93
C ALA A 106 -22.23 26.13 -20.49
N ALA A 107 -21.71 26.94 -21.39
CA ALA A 107 -20.67 27.93 -21.11
C ALA A 107 -21.15 29.06 -20.18
N GLY A 108 -22.46 29.29 -20.08
CA GLY A 108 -23.03 30.36 -19.25
C GLY A 108 -22.96 30.05 -17.75
N GLY A 109 -22.36 30.98 -16.98
CA GLY A 109 -22.31 30.89 -15.51
C GLY A 109 -21.19 30.01 -14.92
N ILE A 110 -20.17 29.69 -15.73
CA ILE A 110 -18.91 29.06 -15.31
C ILE A 110 -17.72 29.89 -15.84
N ASP A 111 -16.64 29.88 -15.08
CA ASP A 111 -15.40 30.62 -15.36
C ASP A 111 -14.28 29.69 -15.88
N GLY A 112 -14.52 28.37 -15.88
CA GLY A 112 -13.57 27.39 -16.39
C GLY A 112 -14.06 25.95 -16.27
N ILE A 113 -13.32 25.04 -16.88
CA ILE A 113 -13.59 23.60 -16.86
C ILE A 113 -12.34 22.87 -16.40
N LEU A 114 -12.52 21.90 -15.48
CA LEU A 114 -11.51 20.88 -15.19
C LEU A 114 -11.89 19.59 -15.91
N VAL A 115 -10.99 19.06 -16.73
CA VAL A 115 -11.06 17.69 -17.26
C VAL A 115 -10.23 16.79 -16.37
N THR A 116 -10.87 15.86 -15.66
CA THR A 116 -10.18 14.94 -14.73
C THR A 116 -9.60 13.71 -15.44
N ALA A 117 -8.91 13.96 -16.55
CA ALA A 117 -8.25 12.93 -17.35
C ALA A 117 -6.83 13.37 -17.74
N PHE A 118 -5.96 12.36 -17.88
CA PHE A 118 -4.71 12.47 -18.62
C PHE A 118 -4.94 12.15 -20.09
N ASP A 119 -3.98 12.49 -20.96
CA ASP A 119 -4.11 12.37 -22.42
C ASP A 119 -5.39 13.06 -22.95
N ALA A 120 -5.72 14.22 -22.35
CA ALA A 120 -7.02 14.85 -22.42
C ALA A 120 -7.32 15.60 -23.76
N ALA A 121 -6.39 15.62 -24.72
CA ALA A 121 -6.53 16.41 -25.95
C ALA A 121 -7.81 16.12 -26.76
N ALA A 122 -8.31 14.88 -26.75
CA ALA A 122 -9.56 14.54 -27.42
C ALA A 122 -10.78 15.10 -26.68
N HIS A 123 -10.77 15.03 -25.35
CA HIS A 123 -11.81 15.59 -24.50
C HIS A 123 -11.85 17.12 -24.59
N GLU A 124 -10.69 17.76 -24.62
CA GLU A 124 -10.60 19.21 -24.80
C GLU A 124 -11.23 19.64 -26.12
N ARG A 125 -10.90 18.98 -27.24
CA ARG A 125 -11.53 19.31 -28.56
C ARG A 125 -13.05 19.12 -28.53
N GLN A 126 -13.54 18.07 -27.87
CA GLN A 126 -14.98 17.84 -27.72
C GLN A 126 -15.64 18.98 -26.94
N LEU A 127 -15.03 19.37 -25.81
CA LEU A 127 -15.55 20.48 -25.00
C LEU A 127 -15.53 21.81 -25.74
N ARG A 128 -14.44 22.12 -26.50
CA ARG A 128 -14.38 23.32 -27.33
C ARG A 128 -15.55 23.41 -28.31
N ALA A 129 -15.97 22.30 -28.89
CA ALA A 129 -17.13 22.25 -29.77
C ALA A 129 -18.47 22.56 -29.07
N LEU A 130 -18.54 22.34 -27.75
CA LEU A 130 -19.74 22.59 -26.93
C LEU A 130 -19.76 23.99 -26.34
N VAL A 131 -18.61 24.48 -25.81
CA VAL A 131 -18.56 25.71 -25.02
C VAL A 131 -17.81 26.86 -25.71
N GLY A 132 -17.19 26.66 -26.87
CA GLY A 132 -16.38 27.66 -27.59
C GLY A 132 -14.93 27.72 -27.11
N GLU A 133 -14.16 28.68 -27.66
CA GLU A 133 -12.71 28.77 -27.49
C GLU A 133 -12.29 29.60 -26.25
N ASP A 134 -13.15 30.49 -25.76
CA ASP A 134 -12.77 31.53 -24.80
C ASP A 134 -12.67 31.00 -23.34
N LEU A 135 -13.38 29.91 -23.07
CA LEU A 135 -13.44 29.38 -21.70
C LEU A 135 -12.16 28.60 -21.33
N PRO A 136 -11.48 28.91 -20.23
CA PRO A 136 -10.32 28.14 -19.77
C PRO A 136 -10.66 26.67 -19.54
N ILE A 137 -9.93 25.76 -20.17
CA ILE A 137 -9.99 24.31 -19.91
C ILE A 137 -8.65 23.89 -19.29
N LEU A 138 -8.72 23.29 -18.10
CA LEU A 138 -7.57 22.73 -17.41
C LEU A 138 -7.70 21.20 -17.39
N THR A 139 -6.58 20.50 -17.50
CA THR A 139 -6.53 19.03 -17.54
C THR A 139 -5.50 18.51 -16.54
N LEU A 140 -5.47 17.20 -16.31
CA LEU A 140 -4.43 16.57 -15.50
C LEU A 140 -3.08 16.46 -16.23
N ASP A 141 -3.02 16.79 -17.53
CA ASP A 141 -1.78 16.67 -18.33
C ASP A 141 -0.63 17.53 -17.79
N GLY A 142 -0.93 18.63 -17.09
CA GLY A 142 0.07 19.44 -16.39
C GLY A 142 0.77 18.72 -15.22
N MET A 143 0.26 17.56 -14.82
CA MET A 143 0.81 16.73 -13.75
C MET A 143 1.59 15.50 -14.27
N ARG A 144 1.77 15.36 -15.59
CA ARG A 144 2.46 14.19 -16.16
C ARG A 144 3.91 14.12 -15.69
N LEU A 145 4.36 12.88 -15.46
CA LEU A 145 5.78 12.57 -15.31
C LEU A 145 6.52 12.77 -16.64
N PRO A 146 7.85 12.95 -16.60
CA PRO A 146 8.64 13.10 -17.84
C PRO A 146 8.46 11.90 -18.77
N ASP A 147 8.26 12.13 -20.07
CA ASP A 147 8.08 11.06 -21.06
C ASP A 147 9.27 10.08 -21.09
N ALA A 148 10.50 10.57 -20.80
CA ALA A 148 11.69 9.73 -20.69
C ALA A 148 11.64 8.67 -19.57
N TRP A 149 10.70 8.79 -18.65
CA TRP A 149 10.49 7.82 -17.56
C TRP A 149 9.51 6.71 -17.96
N LEU A 150 8.65 6.99 -18.93
CA LEU A 150 7.53 6.11 -19.25
C LEU A 150 7.99 4.87 -20.01
N SER A 151 7.33 3.76 -19.74
CA SER A 151 7.43 2.52 -20.51
C SER A 151 6.53 2.56 -21.75
N ASN A 152 5.41 3.28 -21.64
CA ASN A 152 4.45 3.51 -22.71
C ASN A 152 4.08 5.01 -22.75
N ASP A 153 4.66 5.76 -23.67
CA ASP A 153 4.43 7.19 -23.86
C ASP A 153 3.11 7.51 -24.58
N ARG A 154 2.50 6.51 -25.25
CA ARG A 154 1.23 6.65 -25.97
C ARG A 154 0.02 6.58 -25.07
N ARG A 155 0.15 5.99 -23.89
CA ARG A 155 -0.90 5.85 -22.90
C ARG A 155 -0.34 6.15 -21.52
N TYR A 156 -0.58 7.35 -21.02
CA TYR A 156 0.00 7.78 -19.74
C TYR A 156 -0.36 6.86 -18.58
N LEU A 157 -1.65 6.51 -18.44
CA LEU A 157 -2.13 5.60 -17.39
C LEU A 157 -1.92 4.11 -17.71
N ASP A 158 -0.86 3.77 -18.46
CA ASP A 158 -0.45 2.38 -18.59
C ASP A 158 0.12 1.88 -17.25
N PRO A 159 -0.27 0.70 -16.75
CA PRO A 159 0.26 0.15 -15.50
C PRO A 159 1.79 0.11 -15.43
N LEU A 160 2.46 -0.17 -16.55
CA LEU A 160 3.93 -0.18 -16.62
C LEU A 160 4.59 1.20 -16.41
N ASN A 161 3.84 2.28 -16.53
CA ASN A 161 4.32 3.62 -16.24
C ASN A 161 4.33 3.93 -14.74
N PHE A 162 3.72 3.09 -13.91
CA PHE A 162 3.52 3.35 -12.47
C PHE A 162 3.85 2.14 -11.60
N ALA A 163 4.93 1.45 -11.92
CA ALA A 163 5.49 0.45 -11.03
C ALA A 163 6.18 1.12 -9.83
N THR A 164 5.39 1.44 -8.81
CA THR A 164 5.85 2.16 -7.63
C THR A 164 5.70 1.34 -6.36
N ASN A 165 6.50 1.66 -5.34
CA ASN A 165 6.37 1.10 -4.01
C ASN A 165 6.99 2.03 -2.96
N PHE A 166 6.72 1.73 -1.67
CA PHE A 166 7.32 2.40 -0.52
C PHE A 166 8.04 1.40 0.36
N ALA A 167 9.19 1.79 0.89
CA ALA A 167 9.94 1.02 1.87
C ALA A 167 10.21 1.86 3.11
N LEU A 168 10.35 1.20 4.25
CA LEU A 168 10.94 1.82 5.43
C LEU A 168 12.42 2.06 5.16
N ILE A 169 12.90 3.27 5.42
CA ILE A 169 14.34 3.59 5.43
C ILE A 169 14.71 4.12 6.81
N ARG A 170 15.73 3.53 7.41
CA ARG A 170 16.22 3.90 8.74
C ARG A 170 17.73 3.78 8.79
N ASP A 171 18.41 4.78 9.31
CA ASP A 171 19.78 4.70 9.77
C ASP A 171 19.95 5.58 11.00
N GLU A 172 19.40 5.10 12.11
CA GLU A 172 19.50 5.75 13.42
C GLU A 172 19.25 4.76 14.56
N GLY A 173 19.53 5.18 15.80
CA GLY A 173 19.26 4.37 16.99
C GLY A 173 19.98 3.02 16.99
N GLY A 174 21.16 2.92 16.34
CA GLY A 174 21.91 1.68 16.21
C GLY A 174 21.30 0.66 15.26
N ARG A 175 20.39 1.07 14.38
CA ARG A 175 19.71 0.23 13.38
C ARG A 175 19.78 0.84 12.00
N PHE A 176 19.81 -0.02 11.00
CA PHE A 176 19.76 0.40 9.60
C PHE A 176 18.91 -0.59 8.78
N THR A 177 18.45 -0.14 7.63
CA THR A 177 17.66 -0.93 6.69
C THR A 177 18.42 -1.21 5.41
N ARG A 178 18.16 -2.38 4.84
CA ARG A 178 18.61 -2.77 3.51
C ARG A 178 17.44 -3.31 2.72
N LEU A 179 17.24 -2.74 1.55
CA LEU A 179 16.28 -3.22 0.57
C LEU A 179 17.02 -4.02 -0.47
N THR A 180 16.55 -5.24 -0.76
CA THR A 180 17.09 -6.12 -1.81
C THR A 180 16.01 -6.48 -2.80
N GLY A 181 16.21 -6.16 -4.06
CA GLY A 181 15.35 -6.53 -5.18
C GLY A 181 16.12 -7.21 -6.29
N ALA A 182 15.45 -7.50 -7.41
CA ALA A 182 16.09 -8.04 -8.60
C ALA A 182 15.59 -7.31 -9.86
N ASN A 183 16.46 -7.16 -10.85
CA ASN A 183 16.08 -6.63 -12.16
C ASN A 183 15.35 -7.70 -12.99
N TYR A 184 14.17 -8.10 -12.53
CA TYR A 184 13.35 -9.06 -13.30
C TYR A 184 12.74 -8.43 -14.55
N TRP A 185 12.59 -7.11 -14.63
CA TRP A 185 12.10 -6.42 -15.83
C TRP A 185 13.01 -6.64 -17.05
N GLY A 186 14.32 -6.78 -16.83
CA GLY A 186 15.26 -7.14 -17.87
C GLY A 186 14.99 -8.52 -18.48
N LEU A 187 14.43 -9.46 -17.71
CA LEU A 187 14.03 -10.79 -18.21
C LEU A 187 12.81 -10.71 -19.14
N TYR A 188 12.04 -9.62 -19.07
CA TYR A 188 10.92 -9.33 -19.98
C TYR A 188 11.28 -8.37 -21.10
N GLY A 189 12.58 -8.11 -21.30
CA GLY A 189 13.09 -7.31 -22.41
C GLY A 189 13.28 -5.83 -22.15
N ALA A 190 13.19 -5.35 -20.90
CA ALA A 190 13.56 -3.98 -20.57
C ALA A 190 15.08 -3.79 -20.68
N GLY A 191 15.53 -3.02 -21.69
CA GLY A 191 16.96 -2.85 -21.97
C GLY A 191 17.67 -1.84 -21.07
N ASN A 192 16.93 -0.89 -20.51
CA ASN A 192 17.46 0.26 -19.73
C ASN A 192 16.59 0.61 -18.53
N ALA A 193 16.03 -0.41 -17.88
CA ALA A 193 15.28 -0.21 -16.65
C ALA A 193 16.14 0.44 -15.57
N ALA A 194 15.54 1.36 -14.82
CA ALA A 194 16.17 2.04 -13.69
C ALA A 194 15.16 2.21 -12.55
N LEU A 195 15.62 2.60 -11.37
CA LEU A 195 14.77 3.04 -10.28
C LEU A 195 14.96 4.53 -10.06
N TRP A 196 13.90 5.30 -10.11
CA TRP A 196 13.89 6.60 -9.48
C TRP A 196 13.52 6.43 -8.01
N CYS A 197 14.32 7.03 -7.14
CA CYS A 197 14.20 6.91 -5.70
C CYS A 197 14.04 8.29 -5.07
N ALA A 198 13.22 8.39 -4.02
CA ALA A 198 13.14 9.58 -3.17
C ALA A 198 13.09 9.16 -1.69
N ALA A 199 14.01 9.68 -0.90
CA ALA A 199 14.05 9.45 0.54
C ALA A 199 13.38 10.62 1.27
N PHE A 200 12.49 10.30 2.20
CA PHE A 200 11.77 11.25 3.03
C PHE A 200 12.08 10.97 4.50
N ASP A 201 12.21 12.02 5.32
CA ASP A 201 12.28 11.88 6.77
C ASP A 201 10.91 11.65 7.42
N ALA A 202 10.89 11.61 8.75
CA ALA A 202 9.65 11.42 9.51
C ALA A 202 8.62 12.55 9.27
N ASP A 203 9.10 13.77 9.01
CA ASP A 203 8.25 14.93 8.73
C ASP A 203 7.81 15.02 7.26
N GLY A 204 8.23 14.07 6.43
CA GLY A 204 7.91 14.05 5.01
C GLY A 204 8.73 15.01 4.15
N SER A 205 9.79 15.57 4.70
CA SER A 205 10.75 16.37 3.93
C SER A 205 11.57 15.46 3.01
N CYS A 206 11.65 15.81 1.73
CA CYS A 206 12.47 15.07 0.78
C CYS A 206 13.95 15.35 1.07
N LEU A 207 14.67 14.34 1.54
CA LEU A 207 16.09 14.42 1.89
C LEU A 207 16.99 14.24 0.67
N ALA A 208 16.61 13.39 -0.26
CA ALA A 208 17.37 13.10 -1.46
C ALA A 208 16.46 12.48 -2.55
N GLU A 209 16.80 12.80 -3.79
CA GLU A 209 16.24 12.17 -4.98
C GLU A 209 17.37 11.72 -5.92
N TRP A 210 17.24 10.54 -6.52
CA TRP A 210 18.22 10.04 -7.48
C TRP A 210 17.63 8.97 -8.40
N GLU A 211 18.33 8.70 -9.50
CA GLU A 211 18.09 7.54 -10.34
C GLU A 211 19.17 6.48 -10.06
N GLU A 212 18.76 5.24 -9.83
CA GLU A 212 19.63 4.10 -9.61
C GLU A 212 19.62 3.22 -10.85
N THR A 213 20.79 3.00 -11.43
CA THR A 213 20.93 2.09 -12.57
C THR A 213 20.81 0.65 -12.09
N LEU A 214 19.91 -0.11 -12.70
CA LEU A 214 19.73 -1.52 -12.36
C LEU A 214 20.86 -2.39 -12.96
N PRO A 215 21.27 -3.46 -12.27
CA PRO A 215 22.23 -4.41 -12.79
C PRO A 215 21.67 -5.19 -13.98
N ALA A 216 22.44 -6.14 -14.52
CA ALA A 216 22.02 -7.02 -15.61
C ALA A 216 20.68 -7.73 -15.30
N ALA A 217 19.97 -8.13 -16.35
CA ALA A 217 18.69 -8.83 -16.26
C ALA A 217 18.76 -10.03 -15.30
N GLY A 218 17.83 -10.10 -14.36
CA GLY A 218 17.75 -11.12 -13.32
C GLY A 218 18.73 -10.96 -12.15
N ALA A 219 19.70 -10.06 -12.23
CA ALA A 219 20.63 -9.83 -11.12
C ALA A 219 19.99 -9.03 -9.99
N ALA A 220 20.42 -9.30 -8.75
CA ALA A 220 19.96 -8.59 -7.57
C ALA A 220 20.60 -7.19 -7.47
N PHE A 221 19.84 -6.25 -6.90
CA PHE A 221 20.33 -4.94 -6.48
C PHE A 221 20.03 -4.73 -5.00
N THR A 222 20.77 -3.83 -4.37
CA THR A 222 20.61 -3.51 -2.95
C THR A 222 20.64 -2.00 -2.76
N LEU A 223 19.74 -1.49 -1.91
CA LEU A 223 19.73 -0.11 -1.43
C LEU A 223 19.93 -0.16 0.10
N ASP A 224 21.13 0.18 0.56
CA ASP A 224 21.49 0.21 1.99
C ASP A 224 21.36 1.66 2.52
N SER A 225 20.62 1.85 3.59
CA SER A 225 20.35 3.18 4.16
C SER A 225 21.61 3.92 4.61
N ARG A 226 22.64 3.20 5.04
CA ARG A 226 23.93 3.81 5.43
C ARG A 226 24.68 4.34 4.21
N GLU A 227 24.64 3.60 3.10
CA GLU A 227 25.24 4.04 1.83
C GLU A 227 24.52 5.27 1.28
N ILE A 228 23.16 5.25 1.32
CA ILE A 228 22.34 6.40 0.93
C ILE A 228 22.65 7.60 1.81
N ARG A 229 22.67 7.41 3.14
CA ARG A 229 23.00 8.49 4.07
C ARG A 229 24.38 9.05 3.82
N SER A 230 25.39 8.21 3.62
CA SER A 230 26.75 8.63 3.30
C SER A 230 26.84 9.37 1.97
N ARG A 231 26.19 8.83 0.92
CA ARG A 231 26.20 9.42 -0.44
C ARG A 231 25.66 10.84 -0.47
N PHE A 232 24.62 11.12 0.30
CA PHE A 232 23.95 12.42 0.32
C PHE A 232 24.27 13.29 1.54
N GLY A 233 25.16 12.85 2.42
CA GLY A 233 25.58 13.62 3.60
C GLY A 233 24.43 13.87 4.59
N LEU A 234 23.50 12.91 4.74
CA LEU A 234 22.32 13.08 5.58
C LEU A 234 22.61 12.84 7.06
N ALA A 235 21.89 13.53 7.94
CA ALA A 235 21.81 13.18 9.36
C ALA A 235 21.18 11.80 9.56
N PRO A 236 21.35 11.16 10.73
CA PRO A 236 20.58 9.95 11.06
C PRO A 236 19.07 10.21 11.00
N PHE A 237 18.31 9.27 10.43
CA PHE A 237 16.87 9.43 10.23
C PHE A 237 16.14 8.10 10.14
N THR A 238 14.82 8.16 10.40
CA THR A 238 13.82 7.15 10.03
C THR A 238 12.79 7.82 9.14
N GLY A 239 12.32 7.11 8.10
CA GLY A 239 11.35 7.66 7.18
C GLY A 239 10.94 6.68 6.08
N SER A 240 10.60 7.23 4.92
CA SER A 240 10.13 6.47 3.77
C SER A 240 11.07 6.58 2.59
N LEU A 241 11.28 5.47 1.89
CA LEU A 241 11.89 5.43 0.57
C LEU A 241 10.83 5.13 -0.47
N PHE A 242 10.54 6.09 -1.33
CA PHE A 242 9.71 5.89 -2.51
C PHE A 242 10.54 5.32 -3.65
N LEU A 243 9.98 4.34 -4.34
CA LEU A 243 10.61 3.64 -5.46
C LEU A 243 9.69 3.70 -6.67
N HIS A 244 10.21 4.09 -7.81
CA HIS A 244 9.52 4.03 -9.10
C HIS A 244 10.42 3.36 -10.15
N ALA A 245 10.00 2.21 -10.65
CA ALA A 245 10.72 1.53 -11.72
C ALA A 245 10.37 2.14 -13.07
N LEU A 246 11.41 2.62 -13.77
CA LEU A 246 11.32 3.38 -15.00
C LEU A 246 11.65 2.51 -16.21
N ARG A 247 10.99 2.76 -17.35
CA ARG A 247 11.30 2.12 -18.66
C ARG A 247 11.30 0.59 -18.56
N ILE A 248 10.32 0.06 -17.87
CA ILE A 248 10.20 -1.36 -17.54
C ILE A 248 9.38 -2.14 -18.58
N ALA A 249 9.38 -3.47 -18.44
CA ALA A 249 8.55 -4.41 -19.18
C ALA A 249 8.04 -5.53 -18.28
N GLY A 250 6.89 -6.11 -18.62
CA GLY A 250 6.38 -7.33 -18.00
C GLY A 250 5.58 -7.12 -16.72
N HIS A 251 6.16 -6.52 -15.68
CA HIS A 251 5.51 -6.35 -14.38
C HIS A 251 5.45 -4.89 -13.93
N ASP A 252 4.29 -4.45 -13.48
CA ASP A 252 3.97 -3.10 -13.00
C ASP A 252 4.14 -2.92 -11.48
N VAL A 253 5.03 -3.70 -10.86
CA VAL A 253 5.29 -3.65 -9.41
C VAL A 253 6.78 -3.65 -9.11
N VAL A 254 7.16 -3.05 -8.00
CA VAL A 254 8.51 -3.17 -7.41
C VAL A 254 8.43 -4.15 -6.24
N LYS A 255 9.09 -5.31 -6.38
CA LYS A 255 9.19 -6.33 -5.35
C LYS A 255 10.54 -6.27 -4.68
N TYR A 256 10.56 -6.36 -3.33
CA TYR A 256 11.79 -6.34 -2.56
C TYR A 256 11.64 -7.10 -1.24
N ALA A 257 12.78 -7.57 -0.71
CA ALA A 257 12.95 -7.93 0.69
C ALA A 257 13.49 -6.71 1.44
N LEU A 258 13.04 -6.51 2.68
CA LEU A 258 13.50 -5.44 3.57
C LEU A 258 14.10 -6.05 4.82
N ASP A 259 15.38 -5.87 4.99
CA ASP A 259 16.12 -6.23 6.18
C ASP A 259 16.19 -5.04 7.13
N VAL A 260 15.98 -5.28 8.42
CA VAL A 260 16.31 -4.37 9.52
C VAL A 260 17.42 -5.02 10.33
N MET A 261 18.55 -4.34 10.41
CA MET A 261 19.78 -4.86 11.00
C MET A 261 20.23 -3.96 12.14
N SER A 262 20.83 -4.57 13.17
CA SER A 262 21.59 -3.82 14.17
C SER A 262 22.94 -3.39 13.61
N ALA A 263 23.45 -2.23 14.05
CA ALA A 263 24.73 -1.68 13.57
C ALA A 263 25.92 -2.60 13.87
N ASP A 264 25.86 -3.39 14.94
CA ASP A 264 26.86 -4.39 15.34
C ASP A 264 26.73 -5.72 14.59
N GLY A 265 25.72 -5.88 13.73
CA GLY A 265 25.46 -7.10 12.96
C GLY A 265 24.94 -8.29 13.78
N SER A 266 24.64 -8.10 15.06
CA SER A 266 24.17 -9.20 15.94
C SER A 266 22.70 -9.58 15.70
N GLN A 267 21.92 -8.71 15.05
CA GLN A 267 20.50 -8.91 14.82
C GLN A 267 20.12 -8.63 13.37
N LEU A 268 19.26 -9.49 12.86
CA LEU A 268 18.61 -9.34 11.54
C LEU A 268 17.15 -9.72 11.68
N SER A 269 16.27 -8.86 11.20
CA SER A 269 14.87 -9.16 10.98
C SER A 269 14.51 -8.78 9.56
N CYS A 270 13.65 -9.56 8.91
CA CYS A 270 13.31 -9.38 7.51
C CYS A 270 11.79 -9.35 7.33
N THR A 271 11.34 -8.48 6.44
CA THR A 271 9.99 -8.47 5.88
C THR A 271 10.07 -8.25 4.36
N HIS A 272 8.96 -8.00 3.70
CA HIS A 272 8.96 -7.78 2.24
C HIS A 272 8.19 -6.51 1.86
N ASP A 273 8.00 -6.31 0.57
CA ASP A 273 7.35 -5.13 -0.01
C ASP A 273 5.97 -4.84 0.59
N ALA A 274 5.67 -3.54 0.71
CA ALA A 274 4.47 -3.08 1.37
C ALA A 274 3.23 -3.09 0.47
N ASN A 275 3.36 -2.92 -0.82
CA ASN A 275 2.32 -2.54 -1.77
C ASN A 275 1.60 -1.23 -1.39
N ALA A 276 1.49 -0.31 -2.33
CA ALA A 276 0.72 0.93 -2.15
C ALA A 276 -0.78 0.69 -2.38
N TRP A 277 -1.38 -0.17 -1.54
CA TRP A 277 -2.81 -0.45 -1.56
C TRP A 277 -3.38 -0.08 -0.20
N PRO A 278 -3.83 1.15 -0.02
CA PRO A 278 -4.50 1.54 1.21
C PRO A 278 -5.78 0.73 1.37
N ALA A 279 -5.95 0.19 2.56
CA ALA A 279 -7.12 -0.55 2.97
C ALA A 279 -7.71 0.10 4.22
N ASP A 280 -9.03 -0.03 4.40
CA ASP A 280 -9.70 0.52 5.57
C ASP A 280 -9.26 -0.19 6.85
N LEU A 281 -9.03 -1.51 6.76
CA LEU A 281 -8.66 -2.36 7.88
C LEU A 281 -7.46 -3.24 7.53
N TYR A 282 -6.57 -3.38 8.52
CA TYR A 282 -5.45 -4.33 8.47
C TYR A 282 -5.47 -5.21 9.71
N ALA A 283 -5.12 -6.48 9.53
CA ALA A 283 -5.05 -7.49 10.56
C ALA A 283 -3.68 -8.21 10.57
N GLY A 284 -3.52 -9.19 11.43
CA GLY A 284 -2.28 -9.96 11.55
C GLY A 284 -1.23 -9.28 12.41
N VAL A 285 -1.66 -8.44 13.35
CA VAL A 285 -0.80 -7.81 14.36
C VAL A 285 -1.07 -8.47 15.71
N PRO A 286 -0.23 -9.41 16.17
CA PRO A 286 -0.37 -9.99 17.50
C PRO A 286 -0.19 -8.93 18.58
N ALA A 287 -1.01 -8.97 19.62
CA ALA A 287 -0.78 -8.17 20.81
C ALA A 287 0.57 -8.56 21.47
N PRO A 288 1.24 -7.63 22.18
CA PRO A 288 2.53 -7.91 22.77
C PRO A 288 2.45 -8.93 23.89
N GLU A 289 3.50 -9.75 24.00
CA GLU A 289 3.74 -10.57 25.17
C GLU A 289 4.29 -9.71 26.34
N ASP A 290 4.34 -10.26 27.53
CA ASP A 290 4.91 -9.58 28.70
C ASP A 290 6.38 -9.19 28.45
N GLY A 291 6.69 -7.91 28.64
CA GLY A 291 8.03 -7.35 28.40
C GLY A 291 8.34 -7.02 26.94
N GLU A 292 7.38 -7.16 26.04
CA GLU A 292 7.48 -6.68 24.66
C GLU A 292 6.89 -5.28 24.50
N ARG A 293 7.52 -4.48 23.64
CA ARG A 293 6.96 -3.23 23.13
C ARG A 293 6.60 -3.41 21.65
N LEU A 294 5.40 -3.02 21.29
CA LEU A 294 4.86 -3.12 19.95
C LEU A 294 4.67 -1.73 19.37
N THR A 295 5.38 -1.42 18.28
CA THR A 295 5.33 -0.13 17.58
C THR A 295 4.79 -0.33 16.17
N LEU A 296 3.75 0.40 15.80
CA LEU A 296 3.24 0.49 14.43
C LEU A 296 3.96 1.61 13.67
N LEU A 297 4.43 1.30 12.47
CA LEU A 297 5.08 2.25 11.57
C LEU A 297 4.07 2.67 10.49
N VAL A 298 3.57 3.88 10.60
CA VAL A 298 2.61 4.46 9.65
C VAL A 298 3.34 5.33 8.66
N GLN A 299 3.43 4.87 7.40
CA GLN A 299 4.08 5.60 6.31
C GLN A 299 3.01 6.24 5.43
N ASN A 300 2.86 7.56 5.48
CA ASN A 300 1.96 8.29 4.61
C ASN A 300 2.51 8.29 3.17
N SER A 301 1.80 7.66 2.26
CA SER A 301 2.20 7.56 0.84
C SER A 301 1.63 8.68 -0.03
N HIS A 302 1.05 9.72 0.56
CA HIS A 302 0.26 10.71 -0.13
C HIS A 302 0.84 12.13 -0.04
N PRO A 303 0.56 12.98 -1.03
CA PRO A 303 0.92 14.40 -1.01
C PRO A 303 0.05 15.24 -0.07
N VAL A 304 -0.82 14.60 0.71
CA VAL A 304 -1.73 15.20 1.70
C VAL A 304 -1.50 14.59 3.07
N ALA A 305 -1.64 15.39 4.13
CA ALA A 305 -1.50 14.88 5.48
C ALA A 305 -2.62 13.89 5.84
N ILE A 306 -2.29 12.86 6.61
CA ILE A 306 -3.28 12.05 7.31
C ILE A 306 -3.86 12.91 8.43
N PRO A 307 -5.18 13.14 8.49
CA PRO A 307 -5.76 13.98 9.53
C PRO A 307 -5.61 13.35 10.92
N PRO A 308 -5.56 14.17 11.98
CA PRO A 308 -5.66 13.68 13.35
C PRO A 308 -6.90 12.81 13.55
N GLY A 309 -6.77 11.72 14.31
CA GLY A 309 -7.89 10.80 14.58
C GLY A 309 -8.30 9.92 13.40
N SER A 310 -7.47 9.82 12.37
CA SER A 310 -7.75 8.98 11.19
C SER A 310 -7.04 7.62 11.19
N VAL A 311 -6.07 7.44 12.07
CA VAL A 311 -5.40 6.16 12.30
C VAL A 311 -5.77 5.67 13.69
N GLY A 312 -6.19 4.42 13.81
CA GLY A 312 -6.59 3.83 15.07
C GLY A 312 -6.25 2.35 15.17
N ALA A 313 -6.44 1.82 16.36
CA ALA A 313 -6.31 0.40 16.63
C ALA A 313 -7.43 -0.07 17.54
N SER A 314 -7.86 -1.30 17.36
CA SER A 314 -8.82 -1.99 18.24
C SER A 314 -8.36 -3.43 18.47
N LEU A 315 -8.88 -4.08 19.50
CA LEU A 315 -8.84 -5.53 19.52
C LEU A 315 -9.69 -6.06 18.36
N MET A 316 -9.22 -7.09 17.67
CA MET A 316 -9.91 -7.65 16.52
C MET A 316 -11.35 -8.04 16.88
N GLY A 317 -12.29 -7.57 16.09
CA GLY A 317 -13.72 -7.78 16.30
C GLY A 317 -14.37 -6.87 17.35
N SER A 318 -13.65 -5.89 17.89
CA SER A 318 -14.18 -4.87 18.81
C SER A 318 -14.55 -3.58 18.05
N ASP A 319 -15.70 -3.01 18.36
CA ASP A 319 -16.11 -1.70 17.83
C ASP A 319 -15.42 -0.52 18.57
N ALA A 320 -14.72 -0.79 19.68
CA ALA A 320 -14.00 0.20 20.44
C ALA A 320 -12.64 0.49 19.82
N VAL A 321 -12.55 1.58 19.07
CA VAL A 321 -11.31 2.00 18.39
C VAL A 321 -10.62 3.09 19.20
N ALA A 322 -9.35 2.85 19.53
CA ALA A 322 -8.46 3.86 20.08
C ALA A 322 -7.79 4.63 18.94
N TRP A 323 -8.13 5.91 18.80
CA TRP A 323 -7.64 6.74 17.71
C TRP A 323 -6.37 7.49 18.09
N HIS A 324 -5.39 7.48 17.18
CA HIS A 324 -4.19 8.29 17.33
C HIS A 324 -4.52 9.78 17.20
N PRO A 325 -4.19 10.62 18.19
CA PRO A 325 -4.63 12.01 18.22
C PRO A 325 -3.88 12.94 17.27
N ALA A 326 -2.70 12.55 16.78
CA ALA A 326 -1.90 13.36 15.88
C ALA A 326 -2.13 12.98 14.42
N GLY A 327 -1.89 13.93 13.52
CA GLY A 327 -1.83 13.66 12.08
C GLY A 327 -0.45 13.15 11.66
N VAL A 328 -0.34 12.68 10.41
CA VAL A 328 0.94 12.32 9.80
C VAL A 328 1.17 13.21 8.58
N PRO A 329 2.30 13.94 8.49
CA PRO A 329 2.55 14.85 7.38
C PRO A 329 2.54 14.15 6.01
N PRO A 330 2.39 14.87 4.89
CA PRO A 330 2.54 14.30 3.56
C PRO A 330 3.89 13.59 3.41
N PHE A 331 3.89 12.34 2.94
CA PHE A 331 5.08 11.49 2.80
C PHE A 331 5.84 11.20 4.12
N GLY A 332 5.29 11.64 5.26
CA GLY A 332 5.89 11.42 6.57
C GLY A 332 5.73 10.00 7.11
N THR A 333 6.45 9.71 8.17
CA THR A 333 6.39 8.43 8.88
C THR A 333 6.18 8.66 10.36
N ALA A 334 5.14 8.05 10.94
CA ALA A 334 4.89 8.09 12.38
C ALA A 334 5.13 6.72 13.01
N GLU A 335 5.66 6.74 14.22
CA GLU A 335 5.81 5.57 15.09
C GLU A 335 4.75 5.61 16.19
N LEU A 336 3.83 4.65 16.22
CA LEU A 336 2.76 4.58 17.19
C LEU A 336 3.01 3.42 18.16
N ASP A 337 3.11 3.73 19.45
CA ASP A 337 3.17 2.70 20.49
C ASP A 337 1.77 2.10 20.68
N LEU A 338 1.58 0.87 20.19
CA LEU A 338 0.29 0.18 20.28
C LEU A 338 -0.02 -0.27 21.70
N GLY A 339 0.99 -0.53 22.53
CA GLY A 339 0.78 -0.85 23.94
C GLY A 339 0.27 0.35 24.74
N ALA A 340 0.68 1.57 24.39
CA ALA A 340 0.13 2.79 24.99
C ALA A 340 -1.28 3.10 24.46
N LEU A 341 -1.55 2.78 23.20
CA LEU A 341 -2.84 3.03 22.56
C LEU A 341 -3.92 2.03 23.01
N LEU A 342 -3.54 0.77 23.20
CA LEU A 342 -4.40 -0.34 23.65
C LEU A 342 -3.77 -1.04 24.88
N PRO A 343 -3.79 -0.41 26.04
CA PRO A 343 -3.10 -0.93 27.24
C PRO A 343 -3.67 -2.26 27.76
N GLU A 344 -4.88 -2.63 27.36
CA GLU A 344 -5.52 -3.90 27.67
C GLU A 344 -5.13 -5.05 26.73
N ALA A 345 -4.56 -4.76 25.57
CA ALA A 345 -4.22 -5.78 24.59
C ALA A 345 -3.11 -6.71 25.12
N ARG A 346 -3.35 -8.00 25.09
CA ARG A 346 -2.41 -9.05 25.55
C ARG A 346 -2.38 -10.21 24.58
N TYR A 347 -1.19 -10.75 24.34
CA TYR A 347 -1.06 -12.01 23.62
C TYR A 347 -1.95 -13.10 24.31
N PRO A 348 -2.70 -13.94 23.58
CA PRO A 348 -2.64 -14.16 22.12
C PRO A 348 -3.63 -13.33 21.27
N GLN A 349 -4.25 -12.29 21.83
CA GLN A 349 -5.18 -11.44 21.08
C GLN A 349 -4.54 -10.86 19.81
N GLN A 350 -5.36 -10.55 18.82
CA GLN A 350 -4.96 -9.78 17.65
C GLN A 350 -5.43 -8.32 17.75
N ILE A 351 -4.62 -7.44 17.18
CA ILE A 351 -4.93 -6.03 17.00
C ILE A 351 -5.30 -5.81 15.54
N GLU A 352 -6.38 -5.08 15.33
CA GLU A 352 -6.87 -4.58 14.06
C GLU A 352 -6.48 -3.12 13.90
N ILE A 353 -5.96 -2.75 12.73
CA ILE A 353 -5.51 -1.38 12.44
C ILE A 353 -6.51 -0.71 11.52
N HIS A 354 -7.04 0.42 11.97
CA HIS A 354 -7.93 1.29 11.23
C HIS A 354 -7.10 2.39 10.57
N ALA A 355 -7.07 2.39 9.26
CA ALA A 355 -6.11 3.20 8.52
C ALA A 355 -6.76 4.06 7.45
N GLY A 356 -7.91 3.64 6.97
CA GLY A 356 -8.49 4.23 5.79
C GLY A 356 -7.51 4.23 4.61
N ARG A 357 -7.74 5.09 3.66
CA ARG A 357 -7.03 5.17 2.38
C ARG A 357 -5.67 5.87 2.41
N TYR A 358 -5.14 6.19 3.57
CA TYR A 358 -4.08 7.19 3.70
C TYR A 358 -2.66 6.65 3.64
N PHE A 359 -2.43 5.34 3.78
CA PHE A 359 -1.05 4.84 3.84
C PHE A 359 -0.88 3.45 3.22
N VAL A 360 0.35 3.10 2.95
CA VAL A 360 0.74 1.77 2.51
C VAL A 360 0.52 0.75 3.62
N ARG A 361 0.51 -0.53 3.26
CA ARG A 361 0.44 -1.61 4.25
C ARG A 361 1.41 -1.33 5.40
N PRO A 362 0.90 -1.12 6.63
CA PRO A 362 1.75 -0.72 7.73
C PRO A 362 2.66 -1.86 8.16
N ARG A 363 3.83 -1.48 8.65
CA ARG A 363 4.75 -2.38 9.34
C ARG A 363 4.63 -2.20 10.82
N TYR A 364 4.99 -3.22 11.56
CA TYR A 364 5.13 -3.12 12.99
C TYR A 364 6.44 -3.76 13.46
N GLU A 365 6.98 -3.22 14.54
CA GLU A 365 8.14 -3.74 15.22
C GLU A 365 7.77 -4.21 16.61
N THR A 366 8.22 -5.39 16.98
CA THR A 366 8.16 -5.90 18.35
C THR A 366 9.57 -5.90 18.93
N VAL A 367 9.74 -5.25 20.07
CA VAL A 367 11.03 -5.16 20.78
C VAL A 367 10.89 -5.87 22.12
N THR A 368 11.69 -6.92 22.34
CA THR A 368 11.77 -7.60 23.63
C THR A 368 12.79 -6.93 24.55
N GLY A 369 12.73 -7.17 25.86
CA GLY A 369 13.50 -6.46 26.89
C GLY A 369 15.02 -6.47 26.72
N ASN A 370 15.59 -7.39 25.96
CA ASN A 370 17.01 -7.43 25.59
C ASN A 370 17.32 -6.70 24.26
N ALA A 371 16.44 -5.79 23.82
CA ALA A 371 16.49 -5.02 22.58
C ALA A 371 16.44 -5.88 21.29
N ARG A 372 16.02 -7.14 21.37
CA ARG A 372 15.78 -7.96 20.19
C ARG A 372 14.58 -7.42 19.42
N VAL A 373 14.77 -7.18 18.11
CA VAL A 373 13.76 -6.58 17.24
C VAL A 373 13.27 -7.59 16.22
N ARG A 374 11.96 -7.61 16.05
CA ARG A 374 11.29 -8.30 14.94
C ARG A 374 10.49 -7.28 14.16
N ILE A 375 10.65 -7.24 12.83
CA ILE A 375 9.79 -6.47 11.95
C ILE A 375 8.86 -7.40 11.17
N ALA A 376 7.61 -6.99 11.04
CA ALA A 376 6.64 -7.64 10.17
C ALA A 376 5.73 -6.59 9.55
N HIS A 377 4.83 -6.99 8.67
CA HIS A 377 3.78 -6.12 8.16
C HIS A 377 2.40 -6.64 8.56
N ALA A 378 1.47 -5.74 8.79
CA ALA A 378 0.07 -6.08 8.86
C ALA A 378 -0.45 -6.48 7.46
N ASN A 379 -1.49 -7.26 7.40
CA ASN A 379 -2.12 -7.65 6.14
C ASN A 379 -3.46 -6.96 5.99
N VAL A 380 -3.86 -6.72 4.73
CA VAL A 380 -5.22 -6.25 4.45
C VAL A 380 -6.20 -7.26 5.01
N GLU A 381 -7.13 -6.82 5.85
CA GLU A 381 -8.17 -7.70 6.33
C GLU A 381 -9.10 -8.07 5.17
N ARG A 382 -9.35 -9.36 5.04
CA ARG A 382 -10.17 -9.91 3.97
C ARG A 382 -11.65 -9.85 4.38
N THR A 383 -12.28 -8.73 4.04
CA THR A 383 -13.73 -8.51 4.24
C THR A 383 -14.58 -8.90 3.03
N ASP A 384 -13.93 -9.25 1.93
CA ASP A 384 -14.50 -9.53 0.62
C ASP A 384 -14.66 -11.04 0.32
N LEU A 385 -14.21 -11.89 1.23
CA LEU A 385 -14.36 -13.34 1.10
C LEU A 385 -15.70 -13.77 1.68
N GLU A 386 -16.71 -13.82 0.84
CA GLU A 386 -17.99 -14.44 1.16
C GLU A 386 -18.08 -15.83 0.51
N ASP A 387 -18.79 -16.74 1.18
CA ASP A 387 -19.13 -18.03 0.58
C ASP A 387 -20.06 -17.76 -0.62
N ASP A 388 -19.59 -18.03 -1.84
CA ASP A 388 -20.45 -17.96 -3.01
C ASP A 388 -21.22 -19.30 -3.15
N PRO A 389 -22.54 -19.31 -2.93
CA PRO A 389 -23.33 -20.53 -3.04
C PRO A 389 -23.37 -21.09 -4.45
N ASN A 390 -22.97 -20.32 -5.47
CA ASN A 390 -22.91 -20.77 -6.87
C ASN A 390 -21.59 -21.48 -7.21
N LEU A 391 -20.62 -21.49 -6.30
CA LEU A 391 -19.33 -22.17 -6.46
C LEU A 391 -19.17 -23.31 -5.45
N PRO A 392 -20.04 -24.35 -5.52
CA PRO A 392 -19.98 -25.49 -4.61
C PRO A 392 -18.62 -26.20 -4.74
N GLY A 393 -17.92 -26.35 -3.64
CA GLY A 393 -16.57 -26.94 -3.57
C GLY A 393 -15.41 -25.93 -3.50
N LEU A 394 -15.62 -24.65 -3.82
CA LEU A 394 -14.64 -23.61 -3.54
C LEU A 394 -14.74 -23.09 -2.10
N ALA A 395 -15.94 -22.97 -1.55
CA ALA A 395 -16.14 -22.58 -0.15
C ALA A 395 -15.27 -23.37 0.86
N PRO A 396 -15.06 -24.69 0.72
CA PRO A 396 -14.18 -25.43 1.61
C PRO A 396 -12.71 -25.03 1.52
N VAL A 397 -12.26 -24.41 0.43
CA VAL A 397 -10.86 -24.03 0.23
C VAL A 397 -10.65 -22.50 0.18
N MET A 398 -11.72 -21.74 -0.04
CA MET A 398 -11.66 -20.28 -0.03
C MET A 398 -11.32 -19.77 1.39
N GLY A 399 -10.21 -19.03 1.49
CA GLY A 399 -9.69 -18.55 2.77
C GLY A 399 -9.12 -19.62 3.70
N LYS A 400 -9.06 -20.89 3.29
CA LYS A 400 -8.65 -22.00 4.14
C LYS A 400 -7.26 -22.54 3.84
N GLY A 401 -6.63 -22.15 2.79
CA GLY A 401 -5.44 -22.85 2.36
C GLY A 401 -4.31 -21.92 1.96
N PHE A 402 -3.55 -21.44 2.93
CA PHE A 402 -2.22 -20.93 2.63
C PHE A 402 -1.20 -21.98 3.05
N ILE A 403 -0.41 -22.47 2.10
CA ILE A 403 0.83 -23.14 2.42
C ILE A 403 1.90 -22.07 2.50
N LEU A 404 2.40 -21.84 3.71
CA LEU A 404 3.50 -20.92 3.95
C LEU A 404 4.74 -21.76 4.24
N PRO A 405 5.64 -21.94 3.24
CA PRO A 405 6.91 -22.60 3.47
C PRO A 405 7.84 -21.66 4.24
N LEU A 406 8.40 -22.15 5.33
CA LEU A 406 9.35 -21.43 6.17
C LEU A 406 10.60 -22.28 6.37
N PRO A 407 11.83 -21.74 6.27
CA PRO A 407 13.02 -22.46 6.57
C PRO A 407 13.10 -22.74 8.09
N VAL A 408 13.31 -23.98 8.47
CA VAL A 408 13.69 -24.34 9.84
C VAL A 408 15.21 -24.39 9.88
N LEU A 409 15.81 -23.47 10.63
CA LEU A 409 17.26 -23.38 10.79
C LEU A 409 17.78 -24.43 11.75
N PRO A 410 19.08 -24.80 11.67
CA PRO A 410 19.69 -25.79 12.55
C PRO A 410 19.49 -25.41 14.04
N HIS A 411 18.86 -26.30 14.79
CA HIS A 411 18.50 -26.08 16.21
C HIS A 411 19.71 -25.95 17.16
N THR A 412 20.91 -26.32 16.68
CA THR A 412 22.15 -26.16 17.44
C THR A 412 22.58 -24.70 17.57
N ALA A 413 22.09 -23.83 16.68
CA ALA A 413 22.44 -22.41 16.65
C ALA A 413 21.22 -21.50 16.69
N PHE A 414 20.04 -22.00 16.32
CA PHE A 414 18.83 -21.19 16.14
C PHE A 414 17.61 -21.82 16.82
N ALA A 415 16.71 -20.97 17.30
CA ALA A 415 15.34 -21.33 17.61
C ALA A 415 14.44 -20.80 16.50
N SER A 416 13.60 -21.65 15.91
CA SER A 416 12.63 -21.27 14.90
C SER A 416 11.22 -21.34 15.48
N SER A 417 10.44 -20.28 15.36
CA SER A 417 9.05 -20.22 15.79
C SER A 417 8.16 -19.68 14.67
N LEU A 418 6.92 -20.13 14.66
CA LEU A 418 5.87 -19.71 13.73
C LEU A 418 4.75 -19.05 14.50
N LEU A 419 4.20 -17.95 13.99
CA LEU A 419 3.06 -17.25 14.56
C LEU A 419 1.93 -17.21 13.53
N PRO A 420 1.13 -18.29 13.39
CA PRO A 420 -0.05 -18.25 12.53
C PRO A 420 -1.09 -17.28 13.10
N THR A 421 -1.54 -16.36 12.26
CA THR A 421 -2.55 -15.35 12.58
C THR A 421 -3.67 -15.37 11.55
N PRO A 422 -4.90 -15.76 11.90
CA PRO A 422 -6.05 -15.64 11.01
C PRO A 422 -6.33 -14.17 10.63
N MET A 423 -6.73 -13.91 9.39
CA MET A 423 -6.93 -12.53 8.89
C MET A 423 -8.23 -12.32 8.12
N ALA A 424 -9.04 -13.37 7.94
CA ALA A 424 -10.27 -13.28 7.16
C ALA A 424 -11.48 -13.09 8.06
N THR A 425 -12.26 -12.05 7.84
CA THR A 425 -13.50 -11.77 8.61
C THR A 425 -14.60 -12.81 8.35
N CYS A 426 -14.58 -13.45 7.20
CA CYS A 426 -15.56 -14.50 6.84
C CYS A 426 -15.35 -15.83 7.60
N GLN A 427 -14.24 -15.96 8.35
CA GLN A 427 -13.93 -17.18 9.11
C GLN A 427 -13.89 -16.89 10.60
N ALA A 428 -14.70 -17.63 11.37
CA ALA A 428 -14.67 -17.54 12.82
C ALA A 428 -13.38 -18.11 13.42
N ASP A 429 -12.80 -19.12 12.76
CA ASP A 429 -11.56 -19.75 13.15
C ASP A 429 -10.81 -20.31 11.92
N LEU A 430 -9.52 -20.56 12.09
CA LEU A 430 -8.65 -21.13 11.06
C LEU A 430 -8.10 -22.48 11.53
N PRO A 431 -8.37 -23.61 10.85
CA PRO A 431 -7.68 -24.87 11.13
C PRO A 431 -6.23 -24.77 10.66
N VAL A 432 -5.30 -24.99 11.55
CA VAL A 432 -3.86 -24.88 11.29
C VAL A 432 -3.17 -26.22 11.48
N THR A 433 -2.44 -26.64 10.46
CA THR A 433 -1.54 -27.80 10.51
C THR A 433 -0.12 -27.36 10.21
N ALA A 434 0.82 -27.76 11.05
CA ALA A 434 2.24 -27.58 10.79
C ALA A 434 2.84 -28.89 10.31
N ALA A 435 3.49 -28.88 9.15
CA ALA A 435 4.20 -30.03 8.58
C ALA A 435 5.71 -29.73 8.49
N LEU A 436 6.54 -30.59 9.06
CA LEU A 436 8.00 -30.54 8.94
C LEU A 436 8.45 -31.37 7.77
N HIS A 437 9.16 -30.78 6.82
CA HIS A 437 9.69 -31.46 5.66
C HIS A 437 11.22 -31.62 5.72
N ALA A 438 11.71 -32.76 5.22
CA ALA A 438 13.13 -32.92 4.90
C ALA A 438 13.49 -32.12 3.64
N PRO A 439 14.79 -31.89 3.35
CA PRO A 439 15.23 -31.21 2.12
C PRO A 439 14.78 -31.88 0.81
N ASP A 440 14.47 -33.16 0.84
CA ASP A 440 13.96 -33.94 -0.28
C ASP A 440 12.42 -33.83 -0.46
N GLY A 441 11.74 -33.04 0.39
CA GLY A 441 10.29 -32.84 0.40
C GLY A 441 9.49 -33.88 1.18
N ARG A 442 10.14 -34.91 1.73
CA ARG A 442 9.47 -35.94 2.55
C ARG A 442 8.98 -35.34 3.86
N VAL A 443 7.72 -35.58 4.23
CA VAL A 443 7.16 -35.19 5.52
C VAL A 443 7.83 -35.99 6.65
N LEU A 444 8.40 -35.28 7.62
CA LEU A 444 9.05 -35.86 8.79
C LEU A 444 8.12 -35.91 10.00
N ASP A 445 7.28 -34.91 10.14
CA ASP A 445 6.29 -34.80 11.19
C ASP A 445 5.14 -33.91 10.73
N GLU A 446 3.94 -34.15 11.22
CA GLU A 446 2.76 -33.35 10.95
C GLU A 446 1.94 -33.22 12.22
N ARG A 447 1.52 -31.99 12.54
CA ARG A 447 0.71 -31.71 13.71
C ARG A 447 -0.43 -30.79 13.38
N PHE A 448 -1.62 -31.22 13.70
CA PHE A 448 -2.76 -30.33 13.76
C PHE A 448 -2.67 -29.50 15.06
N LEU A 449 -2.56 -28.18 14.90
CA LEU A 449 -2.40 -27.23 16.01
C LEU A 449 -3.74 -26.79 16.60
N GLY A 450 -4.83 -27.23 15.99
CA GLY A 450 -6.18 -26.86 16.36
C GLY A 450 -6.80 -25.83 15.43
N ARG A 451 -7.92 -25.30 15.85
CA ARG A 451 -8.61 -24.18 15.20
C ARG A 451 -8.28 -22.92 15.99
N ILE A 452 -7.58 -21.99 15.33
CA ILE A 452 -7.19 -20.73 15.92
C ILE A 452 -8.33 -19.74 15.70
N PRO A 453 -8.95 -19.16 16.75
CA PRO A 453 -9.95 -18.13 16.61
C PRO A 453 -9.43 -16.94 15.82
N ARG A 454 -10.28 -16.26 15.07
CA ARG A 454 -9.93 -15.11 14.23
C ARG A 454 -9.28 -13.97 15.03
N ASP A 455 -9.73 -13.75 16.24
CA ASP A 455 -9.25 -12.71 17.15
C ASP A 455 -7.96 -13.08 17.91
N SER A 456 -7.37 -14.23 17.58
CA SER A 456 -6.27 -14.82 18.34
C SER A 456 -5.11 -15.19 17.42
N SER A 457 -3.91 -15.22 17.99
CA SER A 457 -2.69 -15.75 17.39
C SER A 457 -2.26 -17.00 18.13
N ALA A 458 -1.35 -17.77 17.55
CA ALA A 458 -0.71 -18.89 18.24
C ALA A 458 0.80 -18.87 17.95
N THR A 459 1.59 -19.42 18.86
CA THR A 459 3.03 -19.61 18.65
C THR A 459 3.35 -21.08 18.58
N VAL A 460 4.07 -21.47 17.54
CA VAL A 460 4.56 -22.85 17.36
C VAL A 460 6.08 -22.84 17.35
N GLU A 461 6.67 -23.49 18.31
CA GLU A 461 8.11 -23.67 18.34
C GLU A 461 8.53 -24.91 17.55
N ALA A 462 9.33 -24.73 16.52
CA ALA A 462 9.85 -25.81 15.69
C ALA A 462 10.72 -26.81 16.49
N GLY A 463 11.36 -26.35 17.55
CA GLY A 463 12.11 -27.22 18.46
C GLY A 463 11.26 -28.30 19.18
N VAL A 464 9.95 -28.08 19.28
CA VAL A 464 9.02 -29.11 19.78
C VAL A 464 8.84 -30.22 18.74
N MET A 465 8.83 -29.88 17.44
CA MET A 465 8.74 -30.84 16.34
C MET A 465 10.06 -31.60 16.14
N GLU A 466 11.22 -30.99 16.33
CA GLU A 466 12.51 -31.66 16.23
C GLU A 466 12.79 -32.64 17.39
N ARG A 467 12.27 -32.41 18.60
CA ARG A 467 12.40 -33.36 19.72
C ARG A 467 11.74 -34.72 19.43
N VAL A 468 10.72 -34.73 18.55
CA VAL A 468 10.11 -35.98 18.09
C VAL A 468 11.03 -36.73 17.13
N ARG A 469 11.82 -36.02 16.30
CA ARG A 469 12.80 -36.61 15.39
C ARG A 469 13.88 -37.44 16.10
N ARG A 470 14.34 -37.02 17.27
CA ARG A 470 15.36 -37.75 18.05
C ARG A 470 14.87 -39.07 18.64
N ARG A 471 13.55 -39.30 18.69
CA ARG A 471 12.97 -40.57 19.17
C ARG A 471 12.77 -41.59 18.05
N VAL A 472 12.94 -41.22 16.82
CA VAL A 472 12.69 -42.10 15.65
C VAL A 472 14.00 -42.48 14.90
N THR A 473 15.14 -42.00 15.35
CA THR A 473 16.44 -42.45 14.83
C THR A 473 17.02 -43.48 15.79
N VAL A 474 16.58 -44.74 15.65
CA VAL A 474 17.29 -45.93 16.09
C VAL A 474 17.66 -46.72 14.83
#